data_77eb0b859556d58c3f4dc0faa7c4f8c4
#
_entry.id   77eb0b859556d58c3f4dc0faa7c4f8c4
#
_cell.length_a   1.000
_cell.length_b   1.000
_cell.length_c   1.000
_cell.angle_alpha   90.00
_cell.angle_beta   90.00
_cell.angle_gamma   90.00
#
_symmetry.space_group_name_H-M   'P 1'
#
loop_
_entity.id
_entity.type
_entity.pdbx_description
1 polymer ?
#
loop_
_entity_poly.entity_id
_entity_poly.type
_entity_poly.pdbx_seq_one_letter_code
_entity_poly.pdbx_strand_id
1 'polypeptide(L)'
;MIKYDVIIVGAGIAGLYAAMNLPKEKKVLIINKRETFKCNSFYAQGGIALAVDKEDIPLHVEDTLNAGDGLCDKDAVAVLSENSRLVIDNLIDKGFEFDKDSEGNLLYTKEAAHSRARILHSGGDATGRYVHLFLLEHNPHPMLCDSRVVDLLIKNNECYGVTVLDHRELRNIYADKVIIASGGVGSLYEFHTNAPTISGDMQGLCVLKGIPLEMMEMMQFHPTVYVGNDGAQKLLLTEALRGEGATVEDKDGKRFLFDYDPRGELASRDIVSKAIYDYKQKTGSEVYLNMKNFSYEYFVKRFPNIYSSMKDFGYKLPQDRVPISPAFHYAIGGIKTDLSARVEGVHSLYAIGEVASTGVHGANRLASNSLLEGLVFAKRAVEDIFRENTKKESVEFDITDEVMSYKEDKEKKNLLRRIMWDKVSIVRTKAGLNEALIQINTLLDQKIGKLLRFRLLTAREIVRSALKREESIGVHYITLD
;
A
#
# COMPACT_ATOMS: atom_id res chain seq x y z
N MET A 1 -12.48 -5.93 -33.34
CA MET A 1 -12.24 -5.51 -31.94
C MET A 1 -10.94 -6.14 -31.50
N ILE A 2 -9.97 -5.34 -31.01
CA ILE A 2 -8.70 -5.90 -30.50
C ILE A 2 -9.00 -6.48 -29.12
N LYS A 3 -8.74 -7.77 -28.94
CA LYS A 3 -8.88 -8.46 -27.65
C LYS A 3 -7.48 -8.82 -27.12
N TYR A 4 -7.27 -8.52 -25.84
CA TYR A 4 -6.05 -8.91 -25.10
C TYR A 4 -6.23 -10.25 -24.40
N ASP A 5 -5.14 -10.97 -24.13
CA ASP A 5 -5.17 -12.12 -23.24
C ASP A 5 -5.30 -11.64 -21.79
N VAL A 6 -4.51 -10.59 -21.41
CA VAL A 6 -4.53 -10.03 -20.06
C VAL A 6 -4.50 -8.50 -20.10
N ILE A 7 -5.32 -7.86 -19.27
CA ILE A 7 -5.19 -6.44 -18.91
C ILE A 7 -4.69 -6.34 -17.46
N ILE A 8 -3.68 -5.50 -17.23
CA ILE A 8 -3.17 -5.18 -15.90
C ILE A 8 -3.48 -3.71 -15.60
N VAL A 9 -4.18 -3.44 -14.48
CA VAL A 9 -4.57 -2.09 -14.07
C VAL A 9 -3.64 -1.60 -12.97
N GLY A 10 -2.63 -0.84 -13.35
CA GLY A 10 -1.60 -0.29 -12.47
C GLY A 10 -0.20 -0.80 -12.79
N ALA A 11 0.76 0.13 -12.80
CA ALA A 11 2.18 -0.11 -13.08
C ALA A 11 3.07 0.07 -11.83
N GLY A 12 2.56 -0.34 -10.66
CA GLY A 12 3.37 -0.53 -9.45
C GLY A 12 4.16 -1.85 -9.51
N ILE A 13 4.94 -2.16 -8.46
CA ILE A 13 5.76 -3.39 -8.40
C ILE A 13 4.91 -4.64 -8.67
N ALA A 14 3.75 -4.79 -8.05
CA ALA A 14 2.90 -5.95 -8.26
C ALA A 14 2.47 -6.13 -9.73
N GLY A 15 1.96 -5.05 -10.36
CA GLY A 15 1.53 -5.09 -11.75
C GLY A 15 2.68 -5.33 -12.73
N LEU A 16 3.82 -4.68 -12.55
CA LEU A 16 4.99 -4.85 -13.39
C LEU A 16 5.63 -6.24 -13.21
N TYR A 17 5.65 -6.78 -11.98
CA TYR A 17 6.16 -8.13 -11.74
C TYR A 17 5.25 -9.19 -12.37
N ALA A 18 3.93 -9.01 -12.30
CA ALA A 18 3.00 -9.85 -13.05
C ALA A 18 3.28 -9.78 -14.56
N ALA A 19 3.43 -8.58 -15.11
CA ALA A 19 3.72 -8.37 -16.52
C ALA A 19 5.02 -9.05 -16.96
N MET A 20 6.11 -8.88 -16.20
CA MET A 20 7.42 -9.49 -16.48
C MET A 20 7.37 -11.03 -16.50
N ASN A 21 6.46 -11.64 -15.72
CA ASN A 21 6.31 -13.10 -15.64
C ASN A 21 5.23 -13.67 -16.59
N LEU A 22 4.51 -12.81 -17.33
CA LEU A 22 3.62 -13.24 -18.41
C LEU A 22 4.45 -13.55 -19.67
N PRO A 23 4.11 -14.61 -20.44
CA PRO A 23 4.82 -14.92 -21.69
C PRO A 23 4.75 -13.76 -22.71
N LYS A 24 5.89 -13.50 -23.37
CA LYS A 24 6.04 -12.38 -24.33
C LYS A 24 5.10 -12.49 -25.54
N GLU A 25 4.73 -13.71 -25.92
CA GLU A 25 3.78 -13.99 -27.00
C GLU A 25 2.31 -13.69 -26.66
N LYS A 26 2.02 -13.49 -25.38
CA LYS A 26 0.68 -13.10 -24.94
C LYS A 26 0.41 -11.62 -25.23
N LYS A 27 -0.81 -11.32 -25.64
CA LYS A 27 -1.27 -9.94 -25.83
C LYS A 27 -1.66 -9.35 -24.47
N VAL A 28 -0.71 -8.69 -23.83
CA VAL A 28 -0.93 -8.03 -22.53
C VAL A 28 -0.95 -6.52 -22.71
N LEU A 29 -1.83 -5.83 -22.01
CA LEU A 29 -1.86 -4.37 -21.92
C LEU A 29 -1.80 -3.95 -20.46
N ILE A 30 -0.86 -3.08 -20.12
CA ILE A 30 -0.81 -2.41 -18.83
C ILE A 30 -1.47 -1.05 -18.95
N ILE A 31 -2.42 -0.73 -18.07
CA ILE A 31 -3.10 0.56 -18.05
C ILE A 31 -2.70 1.30 -16.78
N ASN A 32 -2.11 2.48 -16.92
CA ASN A 32 -1.65 3.29 -15.80
C ASN A 32 -2.21 4.72 -15.87
N LYS A 33 -2.75 5.20 -14.74
CA LYS A 33 -3.49 6.47 -14.72
C LYS A 33 -2.62 7.73 -14.75
N ARG A 34 -1.31 7.59 -14.64
CA ARG A 34 -0.30 8.67 -14.69
C ARG A 34 1.04 8.09 -15.17
N GLU A 35 2.10 8.90 -15.08
CA GLU A 35 3.48 8.42 -15.28
C GLU A 35 3.80 7.29 -14.29
N THR A 36 4.60 6.33 -14.71
CA THR A 36 4.86 5.07 -13.98
C THR A 36 5.52 5.30 -12.61
N PHE A 37 6.37 6.30 -12.49
CA PHE A 37 7.08 6.63 -11.25
C PHE A 37 6.23 7.35 -10.20
N LYS A 38 4.98 7.75 -10.51
CA LYS A 38 4.04 8.34 -9.54
C LYS A 38 3.22 7.25 -8.82
N CYS A 39 3.89 6.33 -8.14
CA CYS A 39 3.29 5.23 -7.41
C CYS A 39 4.00 5.01 -6.06
N ASN A 40 3.31 4.34 -5.11
CA ASN A 40 3.89 4.03 -3.79
C ASN A 40 5.15 3.17 -3.89
N SER A 41 5.20 2.24 -4.84
CA SER A 41 6.35 1.38 -5.07
C SER A 41 7.63 2.16 -5.33
N PHE A 42 7.56 3.23 -6.14
CA PHE A 42 8.72 4.07 -6.44
C PHE A 42 9.24 4.84 -5.22
N TYR A 43 8.36 5.18 -4.27
CA TYR A 43 8.70 5.91 -3.05
C TYR A 43 9.02 5.01 -1.86
N ALA A 44 8.91 3.68 -2.00
CA ALA A 44 9.17 2.75 -0.90
C ALA A 44 10.65 2.75 -0.51
N GLN A 45 10.93 3.18 0.73
CA GLN A 45 12.27 3.30 1.31
C GLN A 45 12.73 2.01 1.99
N GLY A 46 11.78 1.23 2.55
CA GLY A 46 12.07 -0.03 3.22
C GLY A 46 12.56 -1.12 2.27
N GLY A 47 12.96 -2.26 2.84
CA GLY A 47 13.39 -3.41 2.08
C GLY A 47 12.25 -4.36 1.72
N ILE A 48 12.65 -5.57 1.30
CA ILE A 48 11.76 -6.71 1.04
C ILE A 48 12.12 -7.81 2.04
N ALA A 49 11.13 -8.24 2.82
CA ALA A 49 11.30 -9.39 3.72
C ALA A 49 11.34 -10.69 2.90
N LEU A 50 12.14 -11.66 3.34
CA LEU A 50 12.10 -13.02 2.81
C LEU A 50 12.56 -14.00 3.88
N ALA A 51 12.14 -15.25 3.79
CA ALA A 51 12.74 -16.33 4.56
C ALA A 51 14.14 -16.63 3.98
N VAL A 52 15.19 -16.43 4.79
CA VAL A 52 16.59 -16.54 4.34
C VAL A 52 16.94 -17.98 3.98
N ASP A 53 16.42 -18.93 4.72
CA ASP A 53 16.57 -20.38 4.57
C ASP A 53 15.28 -21.09 4.98
N LYS A 54 15.28 -22.43 4.92
CA LYS A 54 14.08 -23.22 5.27
C LYS A 54 13.73 -23.13 6.76
N GLU A 55 14.73 -22.98 7.61
CA GLU A 55 14.57 -22.83 9.05
C GLU A 55 13.99 -21.46 9.42
N ASP A 56 14.14 -20.45 8.55
CA ASP A 56 13.57 -19.12 8.75
C ASP A 56 12.09 -19.00 8.31
N ILE A 57 11.58 -19.94 7.49
CA ILE A 57 10.17 -19.92 7.07
C ILE A 57 9.22 -19.88 8.27
N PRO A 58 9.30 -20.83 9.24
CA PRO A 58 8.40 -20.79 10.40
C PRO A 58 8.57 -19.53 11.26
N LEU A 59 9.78 -18.99 11.37
CA LEU A 59 10.03 -17.75 12.10
C LEU A 59 9.42 -16.53 11.41
N HIS A 60 9.47 -16.46 10.08
CA HIS A 60 8.82 -15.39 9.31
C HIS A 60 7.30 -15.50 9.38
N VAL A 61 6.76 -16.73 9.36
CA VAL A 61 5.33 -16.99 9.60
C VAL A 61 4.93 -16.48 10.98
N GLU A 62 5.65 -16.87 12.03
CA GLU A 62 5.37 -16.48 13.41
C GLU A 62 5.42 -14.96 13.60
N ASP A 63 6.47 -14.28 13.12
CA ASP A 63 6.60 -12.83 13.18
C ASP A 63 5.42 -12.13 12.48
N THR A 64 4.99 -12.65 11.31
CA THR A 64 3.87 -12.09 10.56
C THR A 64 2.53 -12.29 11.29
N LEU A 65 2.28 -13.48 11.83
CA LEU A 65 1.08 -13.77 12.62
C LEU A 65 1.01 -12.93 13.90
N ASN A 66 2.14 -12.78 14.59
CA ASN A 66 2.24 -11.96 15.80
C ASN A 66 1.98 -10.48 15.50
N ALA A 67 2.53 -9.96 14.38
CA ALA A 67 2.26 -8.59 13.96
C ALA A 67 0.80 -8.37 13.59
N GLY A 68 0.16 -9.36 12.97
CA GLY A 68 -1.23 -9.29 12.51
C GLY A 68 -2.28 -9.50 13.59
N ASP A 69 -1.87 -9.68 14.86
CA ASP A 69 -2.71 -9.65 16.06
C ASP A 69 -3.94 -10.58 15.97
N GLY A 70 -3.72 -11.82 15.50
CA GLY A 70 -4.74 -12.87 15.44
C GLY A 70 -5.74 -12.80 14.28
N LEU A 71 -5.66 -11.80 13.40
CA LEU A 71 -6.56 -11.66 12.25
C LEU A 71 -5.95 -12.09 10.91
N CYS A 72 -4.72 -12.62 10.89
CA CYS A 72 -4.14 -13.15 9.68
C CYS A 72 -4.83 -14.46 9.25
N ASP A 73 -4.96 -14.65 7.96
CA ASP A 73 -5.16 -15.97 7.37
C ASP A 73 -3.83 -16.73 7.40
N LYS A 74 -3.79 -17.83 8.15
CA LYS A 74 -2.57 -18.63 8.36
C LYS A 74 -2.04 -19.23 7.05
N ASP A 75 -2.93 -19.62 6.16
CA ASP A 75 -2.56 -20.21 4.87
C ASP A 75 -1.98 -19.13 3.94
N ALA A 76 -2.54 -17.92 3.97
CA ALA A 76 -1.99 -16.79 3.23
C ALA A 76 -0.58 -16.38 3.73
N VAL A 77 -0.37 -16.38 5.05
CA VAL A 77 0.95 -16.11 5.64
C VAL A 77 1.96 -17.20 5.30
N ALA A 78 1.56 -18.48 5.35
CA ALA A 78 2.40 -19.59 4.93
C ALA A 78 2.79 -19.46 3.45
N VAL A 79 1.82 -19.20 2.57
CA VAL A 79 2.05 -18.96 1.14
C VAL A 79 3.04 -17.81 0.92
N LEU A 80 2.90 -16.69 1.64
CA LEU A 80 3.83 -15.56 1.54
C LEU A 80 5.26 -15.99 1.89
N SER A 81 5.44 -16.63 3.03
CA SER A 81 6.77 -16.96 3.57
C SER A 81 7.47 -18.06 2.75
N GLU A 82 6.75 -19.12 2.38
CA GLU A 82 7.26 -20.24 1.58
C GLU A 82 7.68 -19.82 0.16
N ASN A 83 6.97 -18.85 -0.44
CA ASN A 83 7.27 -18.36 -1.79
C ASN A 83 8.21 -17.15 -1.80
N SER A 84 8.59 -16.62 -0.64
CA SER A 84 9.38 -15.40 -0.53
C SER A 84 10.73 -15.53 -1.24
N ARG A 85 11.46 -16.63 -1.01
CA ARG A 85 12.75 -16.90 -1.65
C ARG A 85 12.63 -17.04 -3.15
N LEU A 86 11.60 -17.74 -3.63
CA LEU A 86 11.37 -17.99 -5.05
C LEU A 86 11.20 -16.69 -5.86
N VAL A 87 10.45 -15.69 -5.33
CA VAL A 87 10.23 -14.43 -6.04
C VAL A 87 11.47 -13.52 -6.01
N ILE A 88 12.29 -13.62 -4.96
CA ILE A 88 13.55 -12.88 -4.86
C ILE A 88 14.59 -13.50 -5.80
N ASP A 89 14.74 -14.82 -5.81
CA ASP A 89 15.64 -15.51 -6.74
C ASP A 89 15.26 -15.23 -8.20
N ASN A 90 13.95 -15.18 -8.53
CA ASN A 90 13.48 -14.79 -9.86
C ASN A 90 13.95 -13.37 -10.28
N LEU A 91 13.99 -12.41 -9.35
CA LEU A 91 14.55 -11.08 -9.62
C LEU A 91 16.05 -11.14 -9.86
N ILE A 92 16.77 -11.85 -8.99
CA ILE A 92 18.25 -12.01 -9.08
C ILE A 92 18.63 -12.72 -10.38
N ASP A 93 17.95 -13.80 -10.75
CA ASP A 93 18.20 -14.57 -11.99
C ASP A 93 17.97 -13.72 -13.26
N LYS A 94 17.12 -12.72 -13.16
CA LYS A 94 16.89 -11.72 -14.24
C LYS A 94 17.88 -10.56 -14.21
N GLY A 95 18.81 -10.53 -13.25
CA GLY A 95 19.89 -9.55 -13.15
C GLY A 95 19.63 -8.40 -12.15
N PHE A 96 18.59 -8.49 -11.28
CA PHE A 96 18.42 -7.50 -10.23
C PHE A 96 19.47 -7.66 -9.13
N GLU A 97 20.06 -6.54 -8.71
CA GLU A 97 21.07 -6.52 -7.65
C GLU A 97 20.53 -5.92 -6.36
N PHE A 98 20.60 -6.70 -5.28
CA PHE A 98 20.43 -6.23 -3.91
C PHE A 98 21.77 -5.78 -3.33
N ASP A 99 21.72 -4.98 -2.27
CA ASP A 99 22.92 -4.54 -1.54
C ASP A 99 23.68 -5.75 -0.99
N LYS A 100 25.02 -5.71 -1.06
CA LYS A 100 25.93 -6.77 -0.65
C LYS A 100 26.87 -6.29 0.45
N ASP A 101 27.36 -7.23 1.24
CA ASP A 101 28.41 -6.99 2.22
C ASP A 101 29.80 -6.89 1.52
N SER A 102 30.86 -6.71 2.29
CA SER A 102 32.24 -6.60 1.79
C SER A 102 32.78 -7.90 1.16
N GLU A 103 32.12 -9.03 1.41
CA GLU A 103 32.47 -10.34 0.88
C GLU A 103 31.67 -10.70 -0.37
N GLY A 104 30.70 -9.84 -0.74
CA GLY A 104 29.84 -10.03 -1.91
C GLY A 104 28.56 -10.84 -1.63
N ASN A 105 28.27 -11.18 -0.37
CA ASN A 105 27.06 -11.86 0.02
C ASN A 105 25.90 -10.86 0.14
N LEU A 106 24.64 -11.33 0.01
CA LEU A 106 23.47 -10.51 0.24
C LEU A 106 23.46 -9.93 1.66
N LEU A 107 23.29 -8.62 1.76
CA LEU A 107 23.26 -7.92 3.03
C LEU A 107 21.83 -7.93 3.62
N TYR A 108 21.63 -8.72 4.67
CA TYR A 108 20.38 -8.79 5.39
C TYR A 108 20.37 -7.81 6.56
N THR A 109 19.30 -7.04 6.69
CA THR A 109 19.06 -6.16 7.83
C THR A 109 17.85 -6.62 8.64
N LYS A 110 17.68 -6.04 9.83
CA LYS A 110 16.57 -6.31 10.74
C LYS A 110 15.74 -5.05 10.93
N GLU A 111 14.43 -5.15 10.72
CA GLU A 111 13.47 -4.10 11.09
C GLU A 111 12.71 -4.48 12.37
N ALA A 112 12.00 -3.51 12.96
CA ALA A 112 11.22 -3.72 14.16
C ALA A 112 10.20 -4.87 13.99
N ALA A 113 9.94 -5.62 15.06
CA ALA A 113 9.06 -6.78 15.11
C ALA A 113 9.49 -8.02 14.29
N HIS A 114 10.65 -8.00 13.62
CA HIS A 114 11.26 -9.20 13.07
C HIS A 114 12.15 -9.89 14.10
N SER A 115 12.06 -11.20 14.25
CA SER A 115 12.92 -12.00 15.13
C SER A 115 14.33 -12.17 14.58
N ARG A 116 14.50 -12.15 13.23
CA ARG A 116 15.76 -12.39 12.51
C ARG A 116 16.04 -11.29 11.48
N ALA A 117 17.31 -11.08 11.12
CA ALA A 117 17.72 -10.26 9.98
C ALA A 117 17.32 -10.98 8.68
N ARG A 118 16.34 -10.44 7.96
CA ARG A 118 15.78 -11.04 6.73
C ARG A 118 15.35 -10.02 5.69
N ILE A 119 15.70 -8.77 5.86
CA ILE A 119 15.28 -7.69 4.98
C ILE A 119 16.39 -7.38 3.98
N LEU A 120 16.10 -7.50 2.69
CA LEU A 120 16.98 -7.10 1.61
C LEU A 120 16.69 -5.67 1.17
N HIS A 121 17.76 -4.92 0.89
CA HIS A 121 17.68 -3.57 0.37
C HIS A 121 18.37 -3.46 -0.98
N SER A 122 18.10 -2.37 -1.70
CA SER A 122 18.85 -1.96 -2.88
C SER A 122 18.99 -0.43 -2.86
N GLY A 123 20.24 0.05 -2.97
CA GLY A 123 20.56 1.46 -2.89
C GLY A 123 20.27 2.08 -1.52
N GLY A 124 20.51 1.33 -0.42
CA GLY A 124 20.27 1.76 0.95
C GLY A 124 18.79 1.89 1.29
N ASP A 125 18.23 3.09 1.23
CA ASP A 125 16.82 3.40 1.50
C ASP A 125 16.00 3.71 0.23
N ALA A 126 16.30 3.02 -0.89
CA ALA A 126 15.66 3.23 -2.18
C ALA A 126 15.15 1.95 -2.85
N THR A 127 14.96 0.87 -2.09
CA THR A 127 14.64 -0.46 -2.61
C THR A 127 13.48 -0.45 -3.60
N GLY A 128 12.38 0.21 -3.26
CA GLY A 128 11.23 0.30 -4.13
C GLY A 128 11.52 0.97 -5.48
N ARG A 129 12.35 2.04 -5.47
CA ARG A 129 12.77 2.72 -6.71
C ARG A 129 13.55 1.78 -7.62
N TYR A 130 14.56 1.09 -7.09
CA TYR A 130 15.43 0.22 -7.88
C TYR A 130 14.65 -0.98 -8.45
N VAL A 131 13.84 -1.64 -7.63
CA VAL A 131 12.97 -2.75 -8.09
C VAL A 131 11.97 -2.26 -9.15
N HIS A 132 11.35 -1.10 -8.94
CA HIS A 132 10.37 -0.54 -9.88
C HIS A 132 11.02 -0.23 -11.23
N LEU A 133 12.16 0.44 -11.25
CA LEU A 133 12.89 0.77 -12.50
C LEU A 133 13.34 -0.49 -13.22
N PHE A 134 13.87 -1.46 -12.49
CA PHE A 134 14.25 -2.75 -13.06
C PHE A 134 13.08 -3.48 -13.72
N LEU A 135 11.95 -3.57 -13.02
CA LEU A 135 10.74 -4.19 -13.56
C LEU A 135 10.17 -3.44 -14.78
N LEU A 136 10.28 -2.12 -14.79
CA LEU A 136 9.86 -1.28 -15.91
C LEU A 136 10.74 -1.51 -17.14
N GLU A 137 12.06 -1.59 -16.96
CA GLU A 137 13.03 -1.89 -18.03
C GLU A 137 12.83 -3.29 -18.62
N HIS A 138 12.50 -4.26 -17.77
CA HIS A 138 12.31 -5.66 -18.18
C HIS A 138 10.87 -5.99 -18.59
N ASN A 139 9.96 -4.99 -18.62
CA ASN A 139 8.59 -5.20 -19.08
C ASN A 139 8.53 -5.38 -20.61
N PRO A 140 8.09 -6.54 -21.12
CA PRO A 140 8.02 -6.78 -22.56
C PRO A 140 6.72 -6.31 -23.22
N HIS A 141 5.76 -5.81 -22.43
CA HIS A 141 4.39 -5.55 -22.88
C HIS A 141 4.08 -4.06 -23.01
N PRO A 142 3.17 -3.67 -23.94
CA PRO A 142 2.77 -2.29 -24.12
C PRO A 142 2.07 -1.71 -22.88
N MET A 143 2.28 -0.42 -22.66
CA MET A 143 1.68 0.33 -21.58
C MET A 143 0.92 1.55 -22.09
N LEU A 144 -0.30 1.72 -21.58
CA LEU A 144 -1.13 2.88 -21.80
C LEU A 144 -1.08 3.76 -20.54
N CYS A 145 -0.28 4.83 -20.60
CA CYS A 145 -0.14 5.81 -19.52
C CYS A 145 -1.18 6.95 -19.65
N ASP A 146 -1.33 7.75 -18.58
CA ASP A 146 -2.31 8.83 -18.47
C ASP A 146 -3.76 8.42 -18.79
N SER A 147 -4.02 7.13 -18.65
CA SER A 147 -5.30 6.49 -18.98
C SER A 147 -5.88 5.83 -17.72
N ARG A 148 -7.15 6.05 -17.49
CA ARG A 148 -7.80 5.70 -16.23
C ARG A 148 -8.91 4.67 -16.46
N VAL A 149 -8.83 3.53 -15.78
CA VAL A 149 -9.96 2.60 -15.74
C VAL A 149 -11.09 3.23 -14.94
N VAL A 150 -12.29 3.27 -15.56
CA VAL A 150 -13.49 3.89 -14.98
C VAL A 150 -14.68 2.95 -14.91
N ASP A 151 -14.56 1.76 -15.50
CA ASP A 151 -15.53 0.69 -15.34
C ASP A 151 -14.90 -0.70 -15.55
N LEU A 152 -15.54 -1.73 -14.95
CA LEU A 152 -15.27 -3.15 -15.18
C LEU A 152 -16.42 -3.71 -16.03
N LEU A 153 -16.09 -4.36 -17.16
CA LEU A 153 -17.04 -4.98 -18.06
C LEU A 153 -17.43 -6.36 -17.51
N ILE A 154 -18.43 -6.38 -16.65
CA ILE A 154 -18.88 -7.60 -15.94
C ILE A 154 -20.30 -7.94 -16.40
N LYS A 155 -20.51 -9.23 -16.75
CA LYS A 155 -21.83 -9.79 -17.05
C LYS A 155 -21.89 -11.24 -16.51
N ASN A 156 -22.94 -11.59 -15.81
CA ASN A 156 -23.12 -12.92 -15.23
C ASN A 156 -21.91 -13.40 -14.39
N ASN A 157 -21.37 -12.52 -13.53
CA ASN A 157 -20.18 -12.75 -12.70
C ASN A 157 -18.89 -13.08 -13.49
N GLU A 158 -18.82 -12.76 -14.78
CA GLU A 158 -17.64 -12.92 -15.64
C GLU A 158 -17.13 -11.54 -16.06
N CYS A 159 -15.82 -11.29 -15.88
CA CYS A 159 -15.15 -10.06 -16.31
C CYS A 159 -14.63 -10.21 -17.75
N TYR A 160 -15.00 -9.30 -18.64
CA TYR A 160 -14.65 -9.29 -20.08
C TYR A 160 -13.63 -8.21 -20.44
N GLY A 161 -13.26 -7.35 -19.51
CA GLY A 161 -12.35 -6.23 -19.76
C GLY A 161 -12.68 -5.00 -18.93
N VAL A 162 -12.30 -3.84 -19.43
CA VAL A 162 -12.44 -2.56 -18.72
C VAL A 162 -12.91 -1.45 -19.67
N THR A 163 -13.60 -0.43 -19.12
CA THR A 163 -13.77 0.86 -19.79
C THR A 163 -12.69 1.81 -19.32
N VAL A 164 -12.02 2.44 -20.27
CA VAL A 164 -10.90 3.36 -20.02
C VAL A 164 -11.28 4.77 -20.46
N LEU A 165 -10.97 5.74 -19.62
CA LEU A 165 -10.92 7.15 -19.98
C LEU A 165 -9.49 7.47 -20.46
N ASP A 166 -9.34 7.69 -21.74
CA ASP A 166 -8.10 8.02 -22.44
C ASP A 166 -8.25 9.35 -23.18
N HIS A 167 -7.43 10.34 -22.83
CA HIS A 167 -7.51 11.69 -23.44
C HIS A 167 -8.91 12.30 -23.56
N ARG A 168 -9.78 12.07 -22.56
CA ARG A 168 -11.20 12.49 -22.48
C ARG A 168 -12.19 11.63 -23.26
N GLU A 169 -11.74 10.59 -23.94
CA GLU A 169 -12.59 9.63 -24.64
C GLU A 169 -12.76 8.35 -23.82
N LEU A 170 -13.97 7.84 -23.81
CA LEU A 170 -14.28 6.55 -23.19
C LEU A 170 -14.19 5.45 -24.25
N ARG A 171 -13.50 4.36 -23.93
CA ARG A 171 -13.45 3.18 -24.78
C ARG A 171 -13.42 1.90 -23.98
N ASN A 172 -14.11 0.87 -24.50
CA ASN A 172 -14.05 -0.48 -23.94
C ASN A 172 -12.83 -1.20 -24.50
N ILE A 173 -12.04 -1.81 -23.60
CA ILE A 173 -10.92 -2.68 -23.96
C ILE A 173 -11.21 -4.06 -23.38
N TYR A 174 -11.24 -5.06 -24.26
CA TYR A 174 -11.62 -6.43 -23.92
C TYR A 174 -10.41 -7.30 -23.64
N ALA A 175 -10.55 -8.21 -22.67
CA ALA A 175 -9.52 -9.19 -22.32
C ALA A 175 -10.12 -10.49 -21.80
N ASP A 176 -9.35 -11.57 -21.88
CA ASP A 176 -9.70 -12.84 -21.25
C ASP A 176 -9.57 -12.77 -19.74
N LYS A 177 -8.55 -12.07 -19.22
CA LYS A 177 -8.32 -11.90 -17.80
C LYS A 177 -7.98 -10.44 -17.48
N VAL A 178 -8.38 -9.97 -16.29
CA VAL A 178 -8.06 -8.64 -15.78
C VAL A 178 -7.40 -8.76 -14.42
N ILE A 179 -6.25 -8.10 -14.23
CA ILE A 179 -5.53 -8.02 -12.96
C ILE A 179 -5.60 -6.59 -12.44
N ILE A 180 -6.18 -6.37 -11.29
CA ILE A 180 -6.18 -5.09 -10.59
C ILE A 180 -4.94 -5.01 -9.70
N ALA A 181 -4.07 -4.02 -9.96
CA ALA A 181 -2.83 -3.75 -9.22
C ALA A 181 -2.69 -2.25 -8.89
N SER A 182 -3.80 -1.58 -8.59
CA SER A 182 -3.94 -0.12 -8.55
C SER A 182 -3.46 0.54 -7.26
N GLY A 183 -3.03 -0.25 -6.25
CA GLY A 183 -2.60 0.23 -4.95
C GLY A 183 -3.76 0.61 -4.01
N GLY A 184 -3.41 1.19 -2.86
CA GLY A 184 -4.32 1.46 -1.76
C GLY A 184 -5.13 2.75 -1.86
N VAL A 185 -5.31 3.44 -0.71
CA VAL A 185 -6.30 4.51 -0.55
C VAL A 185 -5.73 5.83 0.00
N GLY A 186 -4.40 5.97 0.12
CA GLY A 186 -3.76 7.02 0.94
C GLY A 186 -4.21 8.44 0.69
N SER A 187 -4.49 8.83 -0.55
CA SER A 187 -4.92 10.19 -0.84
C SER A 187 -6.37 10.52 -0.41
N LEU A 188 -7.04 9.58 0.28
CA LEU A 188 -8.29 9.86 1.00
C LEU A 188 -8.06 10.59 2.34
N TYR A 189 -6.84 10.53 2.88
CA TYR A 189 -6.47 11.21 4.13
C TYR A 189 -5.77 12.55 3.86
N GLU A 190 -5.86 13.48 4.80
CA GLU A 190 -5.24 14.79 4.67
C GLU A 190 -3.73 14.69 4.68
N PHE A 191 -3.15 13.86 5.57
CA PHE A 191 -1.71 13.62 5.64
C PHE A 191 -1.40 12.15 5.39
N HIS A 192 -0.54 11.90 4.40
CA HIS A 192 -0.17 10.54 3.97
C HIS A 192 1.24 10.51 3.36
N THR A 193 1.85 9.33 3.36
CA THR A 193 3.15 9.07 2.72
C THR A 193 3.01 8.60 1.27
N ASN A 194 1.79 8.45 0.79
CA ASN A 194 1.46 7.86 -0.50
C ASN A 194 1.58 8.86 -1.66
N ALA A 195 1.80 8.35 -2.86
CA ALA A 195 1.67 9.14 -4.07
C ALA A 195 0.23 9.71 -4.19
N PRO A 196 0.06 10.95 -4.69
CA PRO A 196 -1.28 11.57 -4.82
C PRO A 196 -2.24 10.79 -5.75
N THR A 197 -1.69 9.89 -6.55
CA THR A 197 -2.44 9.00 -7.44
C THR A 197 -3.15 7.85 -6.72
N ILE A 198 -2.75 7.51 -5.50
CA ILE A 198 -3.28 6.38 -4.72
C ILE A 198 -4.57 6.83 -4.00
N SER A 199 -5.70 6.57 -4.60
CA SER A 199 -6.96 7.24 -4.29
C SER A 199 -8.16 6.32 -4.00
N GLY A 200 -7.96 5.01 -3.99
CA GLY A 200 -9.04 4.06 -3.75
C GLY A 200 -10.06 3.94 -4.90
N ASP A 201 -9.71 4.43 -6.09
CA ASP A 201 -10.67 4.47 -7.21
C ASP A 201 -11.19 3.07 -7.57
N MET A 202 -10.31 2.05 -7.56
CA MET A 202 -10.71 0.68 -7.93
C MET A 202 -11.51 0.00 -6.81
N GLN A 203 -11.19 0.25 -5.54
CA GLN A 203 -12.00 -0.21 -4.42
C GLN A 203 -13.42 0.37 -4.50
N GLY A 204 -13.56 1.67 -4.77
CA GLY A 204 -14.86 2.32 -4.95
C GLY A 204 -15.63 1.82 -6.18
N LEU A 205 -14.93 1.51 -7.26
CA LEU A 205 -15.54 0.87 -8.43
C LEU A 205 -16.02 -0.55 -8.09
N CYS A 206 -15.24 -1.31 -7.33
CA CYS A 206 -15.66 -2.64 -6.85
C CYS A 206 -16.93 -2.56 -5.99
N VAL A 207 -17.01 -1.59 -5.07
CA VAL A 207 -18.24 -1.33 -4.28
C VAL A 207 -19.42 -1.05 -5.21
N LEU A 208 -19.24 -0.24 -6.23
CA LEU A 208 -20.31 0.09 -7.20
C LEU A 208 -20.78 -1.15 -7.98
N LYS A 209 -19.88 -2.12 -8.23
CA LYS A 209 -20.18 -3.37 -8.93
C LYS A 209 -20.64 -4.50 -7.99
N GLY A 210 -20.76 -4.25 -6.69
CA GLY A 210 -21.14 -5.27 -5.71
C GLY A 210 -20.04 -6.31 -5.43
N ILE A 211 -18.79 -6.01 -5.77
CA ILE A 211 -17.64 -6.87 -5.49
C ILE A 211 -17.23 -6.68 -4.03
N PRO A 212 -17.05 -7.76 -3.24
CA PRO A 212 -16.80 -7.67 -1.82
C PRO A 212 -15.42 -7.06 -1.52
N LEU A 213 -15.41 -6.14 -0.55
CA LEU A 213 -14.20 -5.66 0.11
C LEU A 213 -14.14 -6.23 1.52
N GLU A 214 -12.93 -6.45 2.03
CA GLU A 214 -12.71 -7.03 3.35
C GLU A 214 -11.68 -6.22 4.14
N MET A 215 -11.80 -6.21 5.49
CA MET A 215 -10.84 -5.56 6.42
C MET A 215 -10.61 -4.07 6.13
N MET A 216 -11.60 -3.37 5.56
CA MET A 216 -11.45 -1.96 5.14
C MET A 216 -11.21 -0.99 6.31
N GLU A 217 -11.48 -1.36 7.56
CA GLU A 217 -11.14 -0.60 8.76
C GLU A 217 -9.64 -0.63 9.10
N MET A 218 -8.88 -1.59 8.54
CA MET A 218 -7.47 -1.81 8.87
C MET A 218 -6.57 -0.87 8.07
N MET A 219 -6.44 0.35 8.58
CA MET A 219 -5.68 1.46 7.98
C MET A 219 -4.43 1.74 8.83
N GLN A 220 -3.25 1.38 8.30
CA GLN A 220 -1.97 1.54 9.01
C GLN A 220 -1.40 2.95 8.83
N PHE A 221 -1.03 3.58 9.94
CA PHE A 221 -0.31 4.85 9.99
C PHE A 221 1.17 4.59 10.27
N HIS A 222 2.05 5.32 9.60
CA HIS A 222 3.48 5.25 9.88
C HIS A 222 3.84 6.28 10.95
N PRO A 223 4.53 5.89 12.03
CA PRO A 223 4.78 6.78 13.17
C PRO A 223 5.78 7.90 12.88
N THR A 224 6.80 7.63 12.06
CA THR A 224 7.93 8.54 11.83
C THR A 224 7.83 9.19 10.46
N VAL A 225 6.99 10.22 10.36
CA VAL A 225 6.79 10.98 9.13
C VAL A 225 7.16 12.45 9.39
N TYR A 226 7.98 13.03 8.52
CA TYR A 226 8.38 14.44 8.61
C TYR A 226 7.19 15.36 8.35
N VAL A 227 6.99 16.35 9.23
CA VAL A 227 5.80 17.21 9.17
C VAL A 227 6.11 18.68 8.85
N GLY A 228 7.38 19.05 8.68
CA GLY A 228 7.78 20.42 8.38
C GLY A 228 7.56 20.88 6.94
N ASN A 229 7.09 20.00 6.04
CA ASN A 229 6.77 20.38 4.66
C ASN A 229 5.28 20.67 4.47
N ASP A 230 4.97 21.60 3.57
CA ASP A 230 3.59 21.86 3.13
C ASP A 230 3.05 20.73 2.26
N GLY A 231 1.70 20.62 2.20
CA GLY A 231 1.02 19.66 1.36
C GLY A 231 0.64 18.34 2.06
N ALA A 232 -0.21 17.57 1.40
CA ALA A 232 -0.78 16.34 1.93
C ALA A 232 0.20 15.16 1.92
N GLN A 233 1.04 15.07 0.89
CA GLN A 233 2.09 14.04 0.81
C GLN A 233 3.25 14.44 1.70
N LYS A 234 3.56 13.59 2.68
CA LYS A 234 4.61 13.77 3.66
C LYS A 234 5.81 12.85 3.40
N LEU A 235 7.01 13.31 3.76
CA LEU A 235 8.23 12.52 3.63
C LEU A 235 8.28 11.43 4.71
N LEU A 236 8.37 10.18 4.27
CA LEU A 236 8.59 9.03 5.14
C LEU A 236 10.02 9.04 5.67
N LEU A 237 10.18 8.82 6.98
CA LEU A 237 11.45 8.46 7.61
C LEU A 237 11.37 6.98 7.97
N THR A 238 12.08 6.15 7.22
CA THR A 238 11.94 4.68 7.23
C THR A 238 12.02 4.07 8.64
N GLU A 239 11.32 2.96 8.84
CA GLU A 239 11.35 2.20 10.10
C GLU A 239 12.74 1.67 10.46
N ALA A 240 13.57 1.41 9.46
CA ALA A 240 14.96 1.00 9.64
C ALA A 240 15.74 1.96 10.54
N LEU A 241 15.43 3.27 10.51
CA LEU A 241 16.04 4.25 11.42
C LEU A 241 15.81 3.86 12.89
N ARG A 242 14.57 3.52 13.27
CA ARG A 242 14.25 3.08 14.64
C ARG A 242 14.86 1.70 14.96
N GLY A 243 14.77 0.79 13.98
CA GLY A 243 15.37 -0.55 14.11
C GLY A 243 16.89 -0.53 14.32
N GLU A 244 17.56 0.48 13.75
CA GLU A 244 19.02 0.63 13.81
C GLU A 244 19.49 1.64 14.87
N GLY A 245 18.58 2.21 15.71
CA GLY A 245 18.95 2.95 16.92
C GLY A 245 18.56 4.42 16.98
N ALA A 246 17.75 4.93 16.05
CA ALA A 246 17.14 6.25 16.22
C ALA A 246 16.12 6.24 17.36
N THR A 247 16.05 7.32 18.14
CA THR A 247 15.13 7.48 19.27
C THR A 247 14.00 8.45 18.97
N VAL A 248 12.86 8.24 19.61
CA VAL A 248 11.70 9.13 19.56
C VAL A 248 11.63 9.91 20.87
N GLU A 249 11.67 11.23 20.77
CA GLU A 249 11.82 12.13 21.91
C GLU A 249 10.81 13.27 21.84
N ASP A 250 10.42 13.78 23.00
CA ASP A 250 9.71 15.05 23.10
C ASP A 250 10.67 16.27 22.96
N LYS A 251 10.14 17.47 23.11
CA LYS A 251 10.93 18.72 23.03
C LYS A 251 12.08 18.78 24.07
N ASP A 252 11.89 18.15 25.23
CA ASP A 252 12.82 18.16 26.35
C ASP A 252 13.82 16.97 26.31
N GLY A 253 13.70 16.09 25.30
CA GLY A 253 14.57 14.92 25.11
C GLY A 253 14.11 13.66 25.85
N LYS A 254 12.89 13.64 26.39
CA LYS A 254 12.32 12.44 27.04
C LYS A 254 11.91 11.40 26.01
N ARG A 255 12.41 10.18 26.12
CA ARG A 255 11.99 9.00 25.36
C ARG A 255 10.71 8.42 25.97
N PHE A 256 9.57 8.98 25.62
CA PHE A 256 8.28 8.68 26.26
C PHE A 256 7.65 7.37 25.79
N LEU A 257 8.11 6.74 24.69
CA LEU A 257 7.53 5.51 24.17
C LEU A 257 7.55 4.35 25.16
N PHE A 258 8.54 4.32 26.07
CA PHE A 258 8.62 3.33 27.17
C PHE A 258 7.49 3.46 28.19
N ASP A 259 6.80 4.60 28.24
CA ASP A 259 5.60 4.76 29.08
C ASP A 259 4.39 4.03 28.50
N TYR A 260 4.45 3.62 27.21
CA TYR A 260 3.38 2.94 26.46
C TYR A 260 3.69 1.47 26.19
N ASP A 261 4.93 1.12 25.89
CA ASP A 261 5.35 -0.26 25.56
C ASP A 261 6.81 -0.47 25.99
N PRO A 262 7.14 -1.59 26.67
CA PRO A 262 8.51 -1.86 27.15
C PRO A 262 9.54 -2.00 26.01
N ARG A 263 9.12 -2.21 24.77
CA ARG A 263 9.99 -2.25 23.59
C ARG A 263 10.36 -0.85 23.07
N GLY A 264 9.67 0.22 23.53
CA GLY A 264 9.91 1.60 23.13
C GLY A 264 9.85 1.78 21.60
N GLU A 265 10.93 2.26 21.00
CA GLU A 265 11.03 2.50 19.56
C GLU A 265 10.93 1.23 18.70
N LEU A 266 11.16 0.06 19.28
CA LEU A 266 11.05 -1.24 18.62
C LEU A 266 9.65 -1.86 18.69
N ALA A 267 8.69 -1.19 19.33
CA ALA A 267 7.30 -1.59 19.31
C ALA A 267 6.71 -1.47 17.87
N SER A 268 5.62 -2.19 17.63
CA SER A 268 4.95 -2.22 16.34
C SER A 268 4.37 -0.84 15.94
N ARG A 269 4.11 -0.66 14.65
CA ARG A 269 3.68 0.66 14.09
C ARG A 269 2.41 1.19 14.70
N ASP A 270 1.42 0.33 14.94
CA ASP A 270 0.15 0.68 15.59
C ASP A 270 0.37 1.27 16.98
N ILE A 271 1.18 0.59 17.81
CA ILE A 271 1.53 1.04 19.16
C ILE A 271 2.26 2.38 19.11
N VAL A 272 3.32 2.49 18.31
CA VAL A 272 4.13 3.72 18.24
C VAL A 272 3.33 4.88 17.66
N SER A 273 2.53 4.66 16.62
CA SER A 273 1.69 5.71 16.04
C SER A 273 0.64 6.23 17.03
N LYS A 274 -0.01 5.32 17.77
CA LYS A 274 -0.97 5.66 18.80
C LYS A 274 -0.28 6.39 19.96
N ALA A 275 0.87 5.91 20.42
CA ALA A 275 1.62 6.54 21.51
C ALA A 275 2.03 7.99 21.17
N ILE A 276 2.53 8.24 19.94
CA ILE A 276 2.88 9.60 19.50
C ILE A 276 1.64 10.47 19.42
N TYR A 277 0.54 9.96 18.84
CA TYR A 277 -0.72 10.69 18.75
C TYR A 277 -1.24 11.09 20.14
N ASP A 278 -1.35 10.11 21.06
CA ASP A 278 -1.87 10.30 22.41
C ASP A 278 -0.97 11.26 23.23
N TYR A 279 0.36 11.10 23.13
CA TYR A 279 1.31 11.97 23.82
C TYR A 279 1.18 13.43 23.35
N LYS A 280 1.07 13.66 22.04
CA LYS A 280 0.83 15.01 21.49
C LYS A 280 -0.50 15.61 21.95
N GLN A 281 -1.57 14.83 22.01
CA GLN A 281 -2.88 15.29 22.50
C GLN A 281 -2.84 15.66 23.99
N LYS A 282 -2.19 14.85 24.81
CA LYS A 282 -2.11 15.06 26.25
C LYS A 282 -1.21 16.22 26.67
N THR A 283 -0.10 16.39 25.98
CA THR A 283 0.96 17.32 26.41
C THR A 283 1.05 18.60 25.57
N GLY A 284 0.50 18.59 24.37
CA GLY A 284 0.75 19.65 23.36
C GLY A 284 2.22 19.71 22.88
N SER A 285 3.06 18.75 23.28
CA SER A 285 4.48 18.74 22.93
C SER A 285 4.69 18.29 21.48
N GLU A 286 5.65 18.92 20.81
CA GLU A 286 6.22 18.40 19.57
C GLU A 286 7.03 17.12 19.85
N VAL A 287 7.05 16.22 18.85
CA VAL A 287 7.78 14.94 18.90
C VAL A 287 8.83 14.92 17.81
N TYR A 288 10.00 14.41 18.14
CA TYR A 288 11.17 14.41 17.27
C TYR A 288 11.75 13.01 17.09
N LEU A 289 12.28 12.74 15.90
CA LEU A 289 13.18 11.62 15.66
C LEU A 289 14.63 12.12 15.84
N ASN A 290 15.37 11.47 16.74
CA ASN A 290 16.76 11.78 17.04
C ASN A 290 17.66 10.66 16.47
N MET A 291 18.62 11.06 15.63
CA MET A 291 19.50 10.15 14.90
C MET A 291 20.98 10.31 15.30
N LYS A 292 21.26 11.01 16.41
CA LYS A 292 22.64 11.32 16.85
C LYS A 292 23.50 10.08 17.18
N ASN A 293 22.88 8.93 17.37
CA ASN A 293 23.58 7.67 17.62
C ASN A 293 24.30 7.09 16.39
N PHE A 294 24.00 7.62 15.18
CA PHE A 294 24.68 7.19 13.97
C PHE A 294 25.95 8.00 13.72
N SER A 295 27.01 7.35 13.22
CA SER A 295 28.12 8.10 12.63
C SER A 295 27.67 8.72 11.30
N TYR A 296 28.29 9.83 10.93
CA TYR A 296 27.96 10.54 9.69
C TYR A 296 28.16 9.66 8.47
N GLU A 297 29.31 8.96 8.39
CA GLU A 297 29.68 8.10 7.27
C GLU A 297 28.69 6.94 7.12
N TYR A 298 28.31 6.30 8.23
CA TYR A 298 27.32 5.24 8.21
C TYR A 298 25.97 5.77 7.74
N PHE A 299 25.49 6.88 8.31
CA PHE A 299 24.19 7.47 8.00
C PHE A 299 24.05 7.82 6.51
N VAL A 300 25.02 8.53 5.95
CA VAL A 300 25.00 8.94 4.53
C VAL A 300 25.02 7.72 3.59
N LYS A 301 25.79 6.69 3.92
CA LYS A 301 25.84 5.46 3.14
C LYS A 301 24.57 4.64 3.24
N ARG A 302 23.99 4.53 4.43
CA ARG A 302 22.84 3.67 4.72
C ARG A 302 21.50 4.29 4.34
N PHE A 303 21.37 5.62 4.49
CA PHE A 303 20.14 6.37 4.26
C PHE A 303 20.35 7.56 3.29
N PRO A 304 20.87 7.32 2.07
CA PRO A 304 21.26 8.39 1.15
C PRO A 304 20.08 9.27 0.69
N ASN A 305 18.88 8.70 0.51
CA ASN A 305 17.72 9.46 0.08
C ASN A 305 17.14 10.31 1.21
N ILE A 306 17.06 9.78 2.44
CA ILE A 306 16.66 10.55 3.62
C ILE A 306 17.65 11.68 3.85
N TYR A 307 18.97 11.39 3.80
CA TYR A 307 20.01 12.41 3.96
C TYR A 307 19.85 13.54 2.93
N SER A 308 19.73 13.21 1.65
CA SER A 308 19.56 14.21 0.58
C SER A 308 18.28 15.02 0.77
N SER A 309 17.15 14.35 0.98
CA SER A 309 15.85 15.02 1.13
C SER A 309 15.82 15.95 2.35
N MET A 310 16.37 15.52 3.48
CA MET A 310 16.38 16.32 4.70
C MET A 310 17.37 17.48 4.61
N LYS A 311 18.47 17.31 3.88
CA LYS A 311 19.40 18.40 3.55
C LYS A 311 18.70 19.51 2.75
N ASP A 312 17.83 19.15 1.80
CA ASP A 312 17.04 20.12 1.02
C ASP A 312 16.05 20.91 1.90
N PHE A 313 15.59 20.33 3.01
CA PHE A 313 14.80 21.00 4.05
C PHE A 313 15.66 21.75 5.09
N GLY A 314 16.99 21.78 4.93
CA GLY A 314 17.92 22.53 5.79
C GLY A 314 18.43 21.80 7.03
N TYR A 315 18.12 20.50 7.18
CA TYR A 315 18.60 19.68 8.32
C TYR A 315 20.00 19.14 8.08
N LYS A 316 20.80 19.12 9.15
CA LYS A 316 22.16 18.55 9.19
C LYS A 316 22.10 17.17 9.88
N LEU A 317 21.80 16.12 9.11
CA LEU A 317 21.72 14.77 9.66
C LEU A 317 23.11 14.11 9.75
N PRO A 318 23.30 13.25 10.79
CA PRO A 318 22.37 12.84 11.82
C PRO A 318 22.31 13.75 13.06
N GLN A 319 22.89 14.94 13.06
CA GLN A 319 23.04 15.81 14.23
C GLN A 319 21.72 16.48 14.65
N ASP A 320 20.90 16.87 13.70
CA ASP A 320 19.64 17.56 13.99
C ASP A 320 18.51 16.57 14.32
N ARG A 321 17.68 16.94 15.29
CA ARG A 321 16.41 16.24 15.54
C ARG A 321 15.36 16.67 14.51
N VAL A 322 14.59 15.73 13.98
CA VAL A 322 13.58 15.98 12.95
C VAL A 322 12.18 15.90 13.55
N PRO A 323 11.32 16.93 13.38
CA PRO A 323 9.95 16.88 13.87
C PRO A 323 9.13 15.84 13.10
N ILE A 324 8.44 14.98 13.85
CA ILE A 324 7.66 13.86 13.31
C ILE A 324 6.22 13.86 13.82
N SER A 325 5.35 13.24 13.03
CA SER A 325 4.00 12.86 13.44
C SER A 325 3.56 11.64 12.63
N PRO A 326 2.64 10.82 13.15
CA PRO A 326 2.05 9.76 12.34
C PRO A 326 1.30 10.32 11.14
N ALA A 327 1.35 9.57 10.01
CA ALA A 327 0.53 9.85 8.83
C ALA A 327 0.06 8.55 8.18
N PHE A 328 -1.03 8.59 7.41
CA PHE A 328 -1.52 7.40 6.71
C PHE A 328 -0.42 6.82 5.81
N HIS A 329 -0.28 5.49 5.83
CA HIS A 329 0.80 4.84 5.11
C HIS A 329 0.34 3.66 4.24
N TYR A 330 -0.46 2.73 4.76
CA TYR A 330 -0.81 1.48 4.09
C TYR A 330 -2.25 1.03 4.38
N ALA A 331 -2.98 0.58 3.35
CA ALA A 331 -4.28 -0.07 3.51
C ALA A 331 -4.08 -1.59 3.58
N ILE A 332 -4.48 -2.21 4.69
CA ILE A 332 -4.41 -3.66 4.87
C ILE A 332 -5.60 -4.33 4.20
N GLY A 333 -6.79 -3.76 4.36
CA GLY A 333 -7.98 -4.19 3.67
C GLY A 333 -8.04 -3.77 2.21
N GLY A 334 -8.90 -4.43 1.44
CA GLY A 334 -9.04 -4.20 0.02
C GLY A 334 -10.06 -5.15 -0.63
N ILE A 335 -9.90 -5.40 -1.93
CA ILE A 335 -10.70 -6.36 -2.69
C ILE A 335 -10.43 -7.76 -2.15
N LYS A 336 -11.49 -8.47 -1.76
CA LYS A 336 -11.37 -9.83 -1.23
C LYS A 336 -10.89 -10.81 -2.29
N THR A 337 -9.81 -11.56 -1.98
CA THR A 337 -9.22 -12.55 -2.90
C THR A 337 -8.99 -13.89 -2.23
N ASP A 338 -8.87 -14.94 -3.05
CA ASP A 338 -8.36 -16.23 -2.62
C ASP A 338 -6.82 -16.28 -2.65
N LEU A 339 -6.24 -17.43 -2.28
CA LEU A 339 -4.79 -17.67 -2.29
C LEU A 339 -4.15 -17.65 -3.69
N SER A 340 -4.93 -17.65 -4.75
CA SER A 340 -4.49 -17.50 -6.14
C SER A 340 -4.71 -16.06 -6.66
N ALA A 341 -5.06 -15.13 -5.77
CA ALA A 341 -5.39 -13.73 -6.06
C ALA A 341 -6.67 -13.55 -6.93
N ARG A 342 -7.54 -14.56 -7.05
CA ARG A 342 -8.84 -14.42 -7.73
C ARG A 342 -9.78 -13.59 -6.87
N VAL A 343 -10.47 -12.65 -7.49
CA VAL A 343 -11.49 -11.84 -6.82
C VAL A 343 -12.71 -12.67 -6.51
N GLU A 344 -13.19 -12.63 -5.25
CA GLU A 344 -14.36 -13.37 -4.83
C GLU A 344 -15.62 -12.91 -5.61
N GLY A 345 -16.37 -13.88 -6.12
CA GLY A 345 -17.66 -13.65 -6.81
C GLY A 345 -17.55 -13.17 -8.27
N VAL A 346 -16.34 -12.96 -8.83
CA VAL A 346 -16.17 -12.57 -10.23
C VAL A 346 -15.08 -13.40 -10.90
N HIS A 347 -15.47 -14.18 -11.91
CA HIS A 347 -14.52 -14.95 -12.70
C HIS A 347 -13.64 -14.07 -13.59
N SER A 348 -12.43 -14.54 -13.88
CA SER A 348 -11.46 -13.87 -14.75
C SER A 348 -11.01 -12.50 -14.26
N LEU A 349 -11.24 -12.17 -12.99
CA LEU A 349 -10.78 -10.98 -12.32
C LEU A 349 -9.86 -11.35 -11.17
N TYR A 350 -8.72 -10.67 -11.10
CA TYR A 350 -7.68 -10.86 -10.08
C TYR A 350 -7.38 -9.51 -9.41
N ALA A 351 -6.93 -9.54 -8.16
CA ALA A 351 -6.41 -8.35 -7.47
C ALA A 351 -5.12 -8.71 -6.72
N ILE A 352 -4.07 -7.86 -6.86
CA ILE A 352 -2.74 -8.11 -6.32
C ILE A 352 -2.12 -6.85 -5.70
N GLY A 353 -1.28 -7.03 -4.69
CA GLY A 353 -0.65 -5.94 -3.93
C GLY A 353 -1.68 -5.16 -3.10
N GLU A 354 -1.37 -3.94 -2.71
CA GLU A 354 -2.12 -3.13 -1.72
C GLU A 354 -3.61 -2.88 -2.07
N VAL A 355 -4.09 -3.18 -3.27
CA VAL A 355 -5.51 -3.09 -3.62
C VAL A 355 -6.32 -4.28 -3.11
N ALA A 356 -5.65 -5.41 -2.86
CA ALA A 356 -6.25 -6.67 -2.44
C ALA A 356 -6.25 -6.84 -0.91
N SER A 357 -7.22 -7.56 -0.39
CA SER A 357 -7.18 -8.16 0.94
C SER A 357 -6.81 -9.63 0.78
N THR A 358 -5.52 -9.92 0.98
CA THR A 358 -4.96 -11.27 0.81
C THR A 358 -5.05 -12.14 2.06
N GLY A 359 -5.38 -11.53 3.21
CA GLY A 359 -5.38 -12.19 4.52
C GLY A 359 -4.02 -12.20 5.22
N VAL A 360 -2.93 -11.82 4.55
CA VAL A 360 -1.55 -11.88 5.10
C VAL A 360 -1.36 -11.00 6.32
N HIS A 361 -1.90 -9.78 6.31
CA HIS A 361 -1.48 -8.73 7.25
C HIS A 361 -2.32 -8.64 8.52
N GLY A 362 -3.46 -9.29 8.58
CA GLY A 362 -4.34 -9.27 9.75
C GLY A 362 -4.69 -7.85 10.21
N ALA A 363 -4.55 -7.59 11.50
CA ALA A 363 -4.86 -6.29 12.08
C ALA A 363 -3.71 -5.27 12.01
N ASN A 364 -2.48 -5.69 11.64
CA ASN A 364 -1.34 -4.79 11.54
C ASN A 364 -0.22 -5.43 10.70
N ARG A 365 0.20 -4.75 9.65
CA ARG A 365 1.19 -5.26 8.70
C ARG A 365 2.60 -5.24 9.27
N LEU A 366 3.29 -6.39 9.24
CA LEU A 366 4.71 -6.47 9.52
C LEU A 366 5.50 -5.67 8.47
N ALA A 367 6.53 -4.95 8.91
CA ALA A 367 7.38 -4.15 8.04
C ALA A 367 7.98 -5.01 6.90
N SER A 368 8.20 -4.41 5.73
CA SER A 368 8.81 -5.03 4.55
C SER A 368 8.06 -6.22 3.92
N ASN A 369 6.89 -6.63 4.47
CA ASN A 369 6.02 -7.64 3.85
C ASN A 369 5.19 -7.11 2.67
N SER A 370 4.97 -5.79 2.54
CA SER A 370 4.09 -5.26 1.49
C SER A 370 4.63 -5.42 0.07
N LEU A 371 5.95 -5.21 -0.12
CA LEU A 371 6.57 -5.43 -1.43
C LEU A 371 6.63 -6.93 -1.74
N LEU A 372 6.94 -7.76 -0.74
CA LEU A 372 6.91 -9.22 -0.88
C LEU A 372 5.53 -9.74 -1.27
N GLU A 373 4.46 -9.27 -0.61
CA GLU A 373 3.07 -9.62 -0.95
C GLU A 373 2.78 -9.32 -2.43
N GLY A 374 3.16 -8.12 -2.90
CA GLY A 374 2.98 -7.73 -4.29
C GLY A 374 3.68 -8.67 -5.28
N LEU A 375 4.86 -9.19 -4.95
CA LEU A 375 5.60 -10.14 -5.78
C LEU A 375 4.99 -11.56 -5.73
N VAL A 376 4.73 -12.06 -4.52
CA VAL A 376 4.22 -13.44 -4.31
C VAL A 376 2.84 -13.61 -4.94
N PHE A 377 1.89 -12.72 -4.64
CA PHE A 377 0.53 -12.84 -5.17
C PHE A 377 0.45 -12.49 -6.66
N ALA A 378 1.34 -11.64 -7.19
CA ALA A 378 1.47 -11.46 -8.63
C ALA A 378 1.90 -12.75 -9.34
N LYS A 379 2.90 -13.47 -8.79
CA LYS A 379 3.32 -14.78 -9.33
C LYS A 379 2.18 -15.78 -9.29
N ARG A 380 1.46 -15.87 -8.18
CA ARG A 380 0.32 -16.80 -8.04
C ARG A 380 -0.81 -16.49 -9.01
N ALA A 381 -1.13 -15.21 -9.22
CA ALA A 381 -2.12 -14.80 -10.24
C ALA A 381 -1.70 -15.23 -11.64
N VAL A 382 -0.42 -15.01 -12.00
CA VAL A 382 0.11 -15.41 -13.32
C VAL A 382 0.06 -16.92 -13.49
N GLU A 383 0.46 -17.71 -12.50
CA GLU A 383 0.41 -19.17 -12.56
C GLU A 383 -1.02 -19.70 -12.70
N ASP A 384 -1.97 -19.06 -12.02
CA ASP A 384 -3.38 -19.47 -12.06
C ASP A 384 -4.05 -19.13 -13.40
N ILE A 385 -3.75 -17.98 -13.97
CA ILE A 385 -4.27 -17.52 -15.29
C ILE A 385 -4.01 -18.58 -16.39
N PHE A 386 -2.88 -19.30 -16.33
CA PHE A 386 -2.52 -20.30 -17.33
C PHE A 386 -3.06 -21.70 -17.04
N ARG A 387 -3.58 -21.96 -15.86
CA ARG A 387 -4.22 -23.24 -15.54
C ARG A 387 -5.61 -23.37 -16.15
N GLU A 388 -6.29 -22.23 -16.38
CA GLU A 388 -7.64 -22.18 -16.91
C GLU A 388 -7.67 -21.74 -18.40
N ASN A 389 -8.03 -22.65 -19.26
CA ASN A 389 -8.20 -22.41 -20.69
C ASN A 389 -9.70 -22.22 -21.03
N THR A 390 -10.33 -21.19 -20.47
CA THR A 390 -11.74 -20.88 -20.72
C THR A 390 -11.87 -19.93 -21.93
N LYS A 391 -12.46 -20.42 -23.04
CA LYS A 391 -12.90 -19.54 -24.15
C LYS A 391 -14.15 -18.80 -23.69
N LYS A 392 -14.11 -17.47 -23.71
CA LYS A 392 -15.27 -16.62 -23.45
C LYS A 392 -16.05 -16.36 -24.72
N GLU A 393 -17.37 -16.32 -24.62
CA GLU A 393 -18.22 -15.79 -25.67
C GLU A 393 -17.96 -14.28 -25.87
N SER A 394 -18.15 -13.80 -27.10
CA SER A 394 -18.06 -12.38 -27.40
C SER A 394 -19.29 -11.66 -26.84
N VAL A 395 -19.08 -10.67 -25.99
CA VAL A 395 -20.14 -9.84 -25.41
C VAL A 395 -19.80 -8.38 -25.68
N GLU A 396 -20.77 -7.62 -26.17
CA GLU A 396 -20.66 -6.17 -26.32
C GLU A 396 -21.22 -5.46 -25.09
N PHE A 397 -20.57 -4.38 -24.71
CA PHE A 397 -20.98 -3.51 -23.61
C PHE A 397 -21.14 -2.07 -24.13
N ASP A 398 -22.24 -1.46 -23.77
CA ASP A 398 -22.47 -0.05 -24.04
C ASP A 398 -21.56 0.82 -23.14
N ILE A 399 -21.11 1.93 -23.70
CA ILE A 399 -20.39 2.95 -22.96
C ILE A 399 -21.42 3.92 -22.38
N THR A 400 -21.51 3.98 -21.07
CA THR A 400 -22.36 4.96 -20.39
C THR A 400 -21.65 6.31 -20.36
N ASP A 401 -22.27 7.32 -20.96
CA ASP A 401 -21.76 8.69 -20.94
C ASP A 401 -22.06 9.33 -19.58
N GLU A 402 -21.10 9.25 -18.67
CA GLU A 402 -21.16 9.85 -17.32
C GLU A 402 -20.14 10.96 -17.17
N VAL A 403 -20.50 12.02 -16.48
CA VAL A 403 -19.57 13.12 -16.19
C VAL A 403 -18.47 12.61 -15.24
N MET A 404 -17.22 12.60 -15.69
CA MET A 404 -16.08 12.09 -14.91
C MET A 404 -15.72 13.00 -13.74
N SER A 405 -15.82 14.32 -13.90
CA SER A 405 -15.55 15.29 -12.81
C SER A 405 -16.21 16.64 -13.06
N TYR A 406 -16.61 17.31 -11.97
CA TYR A 406 -17.03 18.71 -11.95
C TYR A 406 -15.94 19.59 -11.33
N LYS A 407 -16.01 20.91 -11.55
CA LYS A 407 -15.05 21.87 -10.98
C LYS A 407 -15.12 21.87 -9.43
N GLU A 408 -16.31 21.75 -8.90
CA GLU A 408 -16.62 21.73 -7.47
C GLU A 408 -16.13 20.46 -6.76
N ASP A 409 -15.82 19.40 -7.48
CA ASP A 409 -15.32 18.16 -6.89
C ASP A 409 -13.98 18.33 -6.17
N LYS A 410 -13.21 19.39 -6.51
CA LYS A 410 -11.94 19.69 -5.84
C LYS A 410 -12.17 20.05 -4.36
N GLU A 411 -13.15 20.89 -4.08
CA GLU A 411 -13.50 21.31 -2.70
C GLU A 411 -14.08 20.14 -1.90
N LYS A 412 -14.99 19.38 -2.51
CA LYS A 412 -15.59 18.20 -1.90
C LYS A 412 -14.54 17.12 -1.59
N LYS A 413 -13.56 16.94 -2.46
CA LYS A 413 -12.42 16.05 -2.21
C LYS A 413 -11.59 16.50 -1.01
N ASN A 414 -11.33 17.80 -0.86
CA ASN A 414 -10.59 18.32 0.28
C ASN A 414 -11.40 18.17 1.58
N LEU A 415 -12.72 18.37 1.53
CA LEU A 415 -13.60 18.09 2.66
C LEU A 415 -13.56 16.61 3.05
N LEU A 416 -13.64 15.68 2.08
CA LEU A 416 -13.51 14.25 2.33
C LEU A 416 -12.18 13.92 3.06
N ARG A 417 -11.07 14.49 2.63
CA ARG A 417 -9.76 14.27 3.26
C ARG A 417 -9.75 14.68 4.74
N ARG A 418 -10.35 15.82 5.06
CA ARG A 418 -10.49 16.29 6.45
C ARG A 418 -11.40 15.37 7.27
N ILE A 419 -12.55 14.97 6.73
CA ILE A 419 -13.44 14.00 7.38
C ILE A 419 -12.70 12.72 7.75
N MET A 420 -11.96 12.17 6.79
CA MET A 420 -11.19 10.94 6.99
C MET A 420 -10.05 11.12 8.00
N TRP A 421 -9.39 12.28 7.98
CA TRP A 421 -8.32 12.59 8.93
C TRP A 421 -8.86 12.80 10.35
N ASP A 422 -9.86 13.62 10.50
CA ASP A 422 -10.35 14.05 11.81
C ASP A 422 -11.12 12.94 12.55
N LYS A 423 -11.83 12.07 11.81
CA LYS A 423 -12.80 11.12 12.39
C LYS A 423 -12.48 9.64 12.15
N VAL A 424 -11.61 9.32 11.18
CA VAL A 424 -11.39 7.94 10.69
C VAL A 424 -9.90 7.58 10.69
N SER A 425 -9.07 8.35 11.41
CA SER A 425 -7.62 8.12 11.46
C SER A 425 -7.20 7.12 12.57
N ILE A 426 -6.22 7.49 13.40
CA ILE A 426 -5.56 6.59 14.37
C ILE A 426 -6.50 6.24 15.53
N VAL A 427 -7.14 7.25 16.13
CA VAL A 427 -8.09 7.08 17.23
C VAL A 427 -9.47 7.44 16.70
N ARG A 428 -10.41 6.53 16.88
CA ARG A 428 -11.79 6.63 16.37
C ARG A 428 -12.76 6.59 17.53
N THR A 429 -13.89 7.28 17.38
CA THR A 429 -15.03 7.16 18.29
C THR A 429 -16.27 6.73 17.51
N LYS A 430 -17.21 6.05 18.15
CA LYS A 430 -18.47 5.63 17.49
C LYS A 430 -19.27 6.84 17.00
N ALA A 431 -19.30 7.94 17.78
CA ALA A 431 -19.93 9.20 17.38
C ALA A 431 -19.22 9.83 16.17
N GLY A 432 -17.90 9.94 16.18
CA GLY A 432 -17.10 10.47 15.07
C GLY A 432 -17.28 9.67 13.78
N LEU A 433 -17.29 8.33 13.86
CA LEU A 433 -17.53 7.46 12.70
C LEU A 433 -18.93 7.63 12.13
N ASN A 434 -19.98 7.73 12.99
CA ASN A 434 -21.34 7.99 12.53
C ASN A 434 -21.48 9.37 11.85
N GLU A 435 -20.86 10.41 12.42
CA GLU A 435 -20.81 11.74 11.80
C GLU A 435 -20.10 11.70 10.44
N ALA A 436 -18.95 11.01 10.33
CA ALA A 436 -18.26 10.81 9.06
C ALA A 436 -19.16 10.12 8.03
N LEU A 437 -19.90 9.08 8.44
CA LEU A 437 -20.80 8.35 7.56
C LEU A 437 -21.93 9.27 7.02
N ILE A 438 -22.53 10.10 7.89
CA ILE A 438 -23.55 11.08 7.49
C ILE A 438 -22.97 12.08 6.49
N GLN A 439 -21.81 12.66 6.79
CA GLN A 439 -21.16 13.65 5.91
C GLN A 439 -20.79 13.05 4.54
N ILE A 440 -20.25 11.82 4.50
CA ILE A 440 -19.93 11.13 3.25
C ILE A 440 -21.18 10.83 2.44
N ASN A 441 -22.27 10.37 3.06
CA ASN A 441 -23.54 10.13 2.37
C ASN A 441 -24.12 11.44 1.81
N THR A 442 -24.07 12.53 2.59
CA THR A 442 -24.49 13.86 2.12
C THR A 442 -23.70 14.32 0.87
N LEU A 443 -22.39 14.00 0.80
CA LEU A 443 -21.60 14.29 -0.40
C LEU A 443 -21.97 13.38 -1.59
N LEU A 444 -22.33 12.10 -1.34
CA LEU A 444 -22.77 11.16 -2.37
C LEU A 444 -24.10 11.54 -3.00
N ASP A 445 -24.99 12.20 -2.24
CA ASP A 445 -26.31 12.68 -2.69
C ASP A 445 -26.24 13.97 -3.53
N GLN A 446 -25.08 14.64 -3.55
CA GLN A 446 -24.87 15.83 -4.34
C GLN A 446 -24.54 15.51 -5.79
N LYS A 447 -24.60 16.52 -6.66
CA LYS A 447 -24.06 16.44 -8.02
C LYS A 447 -22.55 16.34 -7.94
N ILE A 448 -22.01 15.18 -8.28
CA ILE A 448 -20.57 14.83 -8.26
C ILE A 448 -20.18 14.01 -9.48
N GLY A 449 -18.93 14.15 -9.91
CA GLY A 449 -18.39 13.33 -10.97
C GLY A 449 -18.05 11.89 -10.53
N LYS A 450 -17.99 10.99 -11.49
CA LYS A 450 -17.74 9.55 -11.28
C LYS A 450 -16.46 9.30 -10.47
N LEU A 451 -15.40 10.06 -10.73
CA LEU A 451 -14.11 9.88 -10.03
C LEU A 451 -14.17 10.27 -8.53
N LEU A 452 -14.96 11.28 -8.18
CA LEU A 452 -15.18 11.60 -6.76
C LEU A 452 -16.11 10.58 -6.10
N ARG A 453 -17.11 10.09 -6.84
CA ARG A 453 -18.02 9.02 -6.36
C ARG A 453 -17.25 7.78 -5.92
N PHE A 454 -16.25 7.32 -6.69
CA PHE A 454 -15.41 6.19 -6.31
C PHE A 454 -14.71 6.41 -4.96
N ARG A 455 -14.10 7.57 -4.77
CA ARG A 455 -13.43 7.92 -3.51
C ARG A 455 -14.39 7.94 -2.31
N LEU A 456 -15.58 8.51 -2.49
CA LEU A 456 -16.60 8.56 -1.45
C LEU A 456 -17.12 7.15 -1.11
N LEU A 457 -17.30 6.28 -2.11
CA LEU A 457 -17.69 4.88 -1.90
C LEU A 457 -16.63 4.12 -1.10
N THR A 458 -15.35 4.26 -1.44
CA THR A 458 -14.26 3.65 -0.68
C THR A 458 -14.22 4.18 0.75
N ALA A 459 -14.29 5.48 0.94
CA ALA A 459 -14.31 6.09 2.27
C ALA A 459 -15.52 5.61 3.10
N ARG A 460 -16.69 5.49 2.48
CA ARG A 460 -17.89 4.95 3.13
C ARG A 460 -17.70 3.51 3.62
N GLU A 461 -17.06 2.66 2.81
CA GLU A 461 -16.78 1.28 3.23
C GLU A 461 -15.74 1.21 4.36
N ILE A 462 -14.73 2.08 4.37
CA ILE A 462 -13.79 2.20 5.49
C ILE A 462 -14.56 2.53 6.79
N VAL A 463 -15.45 3.52 6.74
CA VAL A 463 -16.24 3.93 7.92
C VAL A 463 -17.21 2.84 8.35
N ARG A 464 -17.90 2.17 7.41
CA ARG A 464 -18.82 1.07 7.70
C ARG A 464 -18.12 -0.13 8.33
N SER A 465 -16.97 -0.51 7.80
CA SER A 465 -16.13 -1.56 8.38
C SER A 465 -15.69 -1.20 9.79
N ALA A 466 -15.26 0.06 10.01
CA ALA A 466 -14.86 0.54 11.33
C ALA A 466 -16.02 0.56 12.35
N LEU A 467 -17.24 0.92 11.93
CA LEU A 467 -18.44 0.85 12.79
C LEU A 467 -18.87 -0.58 13.11
N LYS A 468 -18.61 -1.52 12.19
CA LYS A 468 -18.96 -2.94 12.37
C LYS A 468 -18.04 -3.65 13.38
N ARG A 469 -16.78 -3.22 13.47
CA ARG A 469 -15.80 -3.77 14.43
C ARG A 469 -15.82 -2.92 15.70
N GLU A 470 -16.47 -3.41 16.73
CA GLU A 470 -16.65 -2.68 18.00
C GLU A 470 -15.43 -2.78 18.92
N GLU A 471 -14.55 -3.77 18.72
CA GLU A 471 -13.37 -4.01 19.55
C GLU A 471 -12.11 -3.44 18.89
N SER A 472 -11.27 -2.80 19.69
CA SER A 472 -9.95 -2.33 19.28
C SER A 472 -9.00 -3.51 19.06
N ILE A 473 -8.34 -3.54 17.90
CA ILE A 473 -7.34 -4.55 17.56
C ILE A 473 -6.35 -3.98 16.54
N GLY A 474 -5.05 -4.14 16.79
CA GLY A 474 -3.99 -3.66 15.91
C GLY A 474 -4.16 -2.18 15.54
N VAL A 475 -4.22 -1.89 14.23
CA VAL A 475 -4.37 -0.52 13.71
C VAL A 475 -5.80 0.03 13.81
N HIS A 476 -6.78 -0.77 14.13
CA HIS A 476 -8.14 -0.32 14.42
C HIS A 476 -8.28 -0.04 15.91
N TYR A 477 -8.23 1.23 16.29
CA TYR A 477 -8.40 1.64 17.66
C TYR A 477 -9.65 2.53 17.80
N ILE A 478 -10.62 2.04 18.59
CA ILE A 478 -11.88 2.72 18.87
C ILE A 478 -12.00 2.97 20.38
N THR A 479 -12.35 4.19 20.77
CA THR A 479 -12.63 4.55 22.15
C THR A 479 -14.14 4.62 22.36
N LEU A 480 -14.55 4.35 23.60
CA LEU A 480 -15.88 4.75 24.08
C LEU A 480 -15.94 6.27 24.09
N ASP A 481 -17.01 6.85 23.63
CA ASP A 481 -17.24 8.32 23.57
C ASP A 481 -17.15 8.94 24.97
#